data_d2f50661a013515b820d28fa44c54536
#
_entry.id   d2f50661a013515b820d28fa44c54536
#
_cell.length_a   1.000
_cell.length_b   1.000
_cell.length_c   1.000
_cell.angle_alpha   90.00
_cell.angle_beta   90.00
_cell.angle_gamma   90.00
#
_symmetry.space_group_name_H-M   'P 1'
#
loop_
_entity.id
_entity.type
_entity.pdbx_description
1 polymer ?
#
loop_
_entity_poly.entity_id
_entity_poly.type
_entity_poly.pdbx_seq_one_letter_code
_entity_poly.pdbx_strand_id
1 'polypeptide(L)'
;VLHTSGPVECPWADDVSSVLCMYLAGEGLGEATDALLWGDADPCGRLPETWPLRLEDTPCYLDFPGDGVTADYREGVYVGYRWYDARKMPVRWPFGHGLSYTGYVYRGAALDADTLTPGGTVTARVTVKNSGAMRGAEVVQLYVADATGAPVPGGRVPQALRRFAKIDLQPGEEREVVFTLTPQDISRYSPELHAWCAAPGRYEIRIGHSSHPC
;
A
#
# COMPACT_ATOMS: atom_id res chain seq x y z
N VAL A 1 -4.54 12.67 18.45
CA VAL A 1 -3.55 11.57 18.41
C VAL A 1 -4.26 10.26 18.70
N LEU A 2 -4.02 9.22 17.89
CA LEU A 2 -4.58 7.89 18.06
C LEU A 2 -3.48 6.90 18.48
N HIS A 3 -3.74 6.15 19.54
CA HIS A 3 -2.98 4.99 19.96
C HIS A 3 -3.92 3.78 19.90
N THR A 4 -3.75 2.95 18.87
CA THR A 4 -4.64 1.83 18.59
C THR A 4 -3.85 0.65 18.04
N SER A 5 -4.36 -0.56 18.23
CA SER A 5 -3.73 -1.78 17.70
C SER A 5 -4.04 -2.03 16.23
N GLY A 6 -5.01 -1.33 15.67
CA GLY A 6 -5.46 -1.49 14.29
C GLY A 6 -6.47 -0.40 13.91
N PRO A 7 -7.16 -0.53 12.77
CA PRO A 7 -8.17 0.40 12.32
C PRO A 7 -9.31 0.53 13.33
N VAL A 8 -9.78 1.75 13.48
CA VAL A 8 -10.99 2.07 14.23
C VAL A 8 -11.90 2.95 13.39
N GLU A 9 -13.18 2.91 13.65
CA GLU A 9 -14.12 3.84 13.00
C GLU A 9 -13.86 5.27 13.46
N CYS A 10 -13.69 6.16 12.50
CA CYS A 10 -13.41 7.58 12.76
C CYS A 10 -14.48 8.47 12.12
N PRO A 11 -15.75 8.43 12.57
CA PRO A 11 -16.80 9.26 12.00
C PRO A 11 -16.54 10.77 12.21
N TRP A 12 -15.77 11.10 13.21
CA TRP A 12 -15.36 12.45 13.60
C TRP A 12 -14.14 12.98 12.83
N ALA A 13 -13.53 12.17 11.94
CA ALA A 13 -12.25 12.53 11.31
C ALA A 13 -12.35 13.78 10.41
N ASP A 14 -13.53 14.10 9.90
CA ASP A 14 -13.75 15.29 9.08
C ASP A 14 -13.98 16.55 9.95
N ASP A 15 -14.20 16.38 11.27
CA ASP A 15 -14.41 17.49 12.23
C ASP A 15 -13.09 17.97 12.86
N VAL A 16 -11.96 17.33 12.53
CA VAL A 16 -10.63 17.68 13.05
C VAL A 16 -9.67 18.05 11.93
N SER A 17 -8.72 18.96 12.22
CA SER A 17 -7.76 19.44 11.22
C SER A 17 -6.76 18.38 10.79
N SER A 18 -6.40 17.45 11.68
CA SER A 18 -5.42 16.38 11.40
C SER A 18 -5.55 15.23 12.38
N VAL A 19 -5.09 14.06 11.96
CA VAL A 19 -5.03 12.85 12.77
C VAL A 19 -3.62 12.29 12.74
N LEU A 20 -2.99 12.15 13.90
CA LEU A 20 -1.71 11.47 14.06
C LEU A 20 -1.97 10.07 14.63
N CYS A 21 -1.70 9.03 13.83
CA CYS A 21 -1.82 7.65 14.25
C CYS A 21 -0.46 7.08 14.64
N MET A 22 -0.30 6.75 15.91
CA MET A 22 0.95 6.23 16.48
C MET A 22 0.92 4.71 16.65
N TYR A 23 -0.20 4.06 16.41
CA TYR A 23 -0.39 2.64 16.69
C TYR A 23 0.06 2.27 18.11
N LEU A 24 0.73 1.11 18.27
CA LEU A 24 1.31 0.64 19.53
C LEU A 24 2.83 0.90 19.51
N ALA A 25 3.24 2.11 19.82
CA ALA A 25 4.61 2.58 19.61
C ALA A 25 5.62 2.12 20.69
N GLY A 26 5.19 1.43 21.75
CA GLY A 26 6.08 0.89 22.78
C GLY A 26 6.66 1.95 23.73
N GLU A 27 7.89 1.71 24.22
CA GLU A 27 8.50 2.48 25.30
C GLU A 27 8.74 3.96 24.93
N GLY A 28 9.19 4.24 23.70
CA GLY A 28 9.47 5.61 23.23
C GLY A 28 8.25 6.42 22.78
N LEU A 29 7.02 5.99 23.11
CA LEU A 29 5.77 6.57 22.62
C LEU A 29 5.63 8.07 22.93
N GLY A 30 5.93 8.47 24.18
CA GLY A 30 5.79 9.87 24.60
C GLY A 30 6.73 10.78 23.83
N GLU A 31 8.00 10.44 23.77
CA GLU A 31 9.03 11.21 23.07
C GLU A 31 8.78 11.30 21.57
N ALA A 32 8.40 10.17 20.95
CA ALA A 32 8.06 10.14 19.52
C ALA A 32 6.83 10.99 19.20
N THR A 33 5.80 10.94 20.06
CA THR A 33 4.60 11.76 19.89
C THR A 33 4.91 13.25 20.02
N ASP A 34 5.71 13.63 21.02
CA ASP A 34 6.15 14.99 21.26
C ASP A 34 6.92 15.54 20.04
N ALA A 35 7.93 14.81 19.59
CA ALA A 35 8.74 15.20 18.43
C ALA A 35 7.90 15.40 17.15
N LEU A 36 6.89 14.57 16.94
CA LEU A 36 5.98 14.70 15.80
C LEU A 36 5.01 15.88 15.96
N LEU A 37 4.44 16.09 17.15
CA LEU A 37 3.48 17.16 17.37
C LEU A 37 4.12 18.56 17.25
N TRP A 38 5.37 18.72 17.67
CA TRP A 38 6.09 19.99 17.62
C TRP A 38 6.94 20.17 16.36
N GLY A 39 7.01 19.15 15.50
CA GLY A 39 7.71 19.24 14.22
C GLY A 39 9.22 19.04 14.30
N ASP A 40 9.73 18.48 15.40
CA ASP A 40 11.13 18.07 15.53
C ASP A 40 11.45 16.85 14.67
N ALA A 41 10.42 16.07 14.31
CA ALA A 41 10.48 14.97 13.39
C ALA A 41 9.33 15.03 12.36
N ASP A 42 9.60 14.53 11.14
CA ASP A 42 8.59 14.38 10.09
C ASP A 42 7.88 13.02 10.22
N PRO A 43 6.53 12.98 10.15
CA PRO A 43 5.81 11.70 10.09
C PRO A 43 6.11 11.00 8.76
N CYS A 44 6.80 9.88 8.82
CA CYS A 44 7.26 9.13 7.65
C CYS A 44 6.72 7.70 7.60
N GLY A 45 5.76 7.37 8.46
CA GLY A 45 5.03 6.11 8.44
C GLY A 45 3.97 6.11 7.34
N ARG A 46 3.59 4.90 6.91
CA ARG A 46 2.47 4.68 6.00
C ARG A 46 1.58 3.61 6.61
N LEU A 47 0.28 3.73 6.43
CA LEU A 47 -0.68 2.78 6.97
C LEU A 47 -0.41 1.37 6.40
N PRO A 48 -0.18 0.36 7.25
CA PRO A 48 0.06 -1.01 6.81
C PRO A 48 -1.23 -1.74 6.44
N GLU A 49 -2.36 -1.06 6.53
CA GLU A 49 -3.69 -1.58 6.29
C GLU A 49 -4.64 -0.49 5.81
N THR A 50 -5.77 -0.89 5.21
CA THR A 50 -6.84 0.03 4.84
C THR A 50 -7.73 0.30 6.04
N TRP A 51 -8.05 1.57 6.30
CA TRP A 51 -9.03 1.96 7.31
C TRP A 51 -10.41 2.08 6.66
N PRO A 52 -11.36 1.20 7.00
CA PRO A 52 -12.72 1.26 6.47
C PRO A 52 -13.48 2.46 7.05
N LEU A 53 -14.62 2.78 6.44
CA LEU A 53 -15.55 3.74 7.01
C LEU A 53 -16.34 3.13 8.17
N ARG A 54 -16.67 1.83 8.08
CA ARG A 54 -17.46 1.08 9.06
C ARG A 54 -16.90 -0.33 9.24
N LEU A 55 -17.12 -0.91 10.39
CA LEU A 55 -16.73 -2.27 10.70
C LEU A 55 -17.36 -3.28 9.71
N GLU A 56 -18.61 -3.07 9.30
CA GLU A 56 -19.34 -3.92 8.37
C GLU A 56 -18.72 -3.96 6.97
N ASP A 57 -17.88 -3.00 6.64
CA ASP A 57 -17.20 -2.94 5.34
C ASP A 57 -15.99 -3.91 5.28
N THR A 58 -15.57 -4.50 6.42
CA THR A 58 -14.43 -5.42 6.46
C THR A 58 -14.76 -6.77 5.82
N PRO A 59 -13.79 -7.42 5.14
CA PRO A 59 -14.04 -8.68 4.43
C PRO A 59 -14.46 -9.83 5.35
N CYS A 60 -14.04 -9.82 6.59
CA CYS A 60 -14.29 -10.88 7.57
C CYS A 60 -15.45 -10.58 8.53
N TYR A 61 -16.22 -9.51 8.32
CA TYR A 61 -17.24 -9.04 9.29
C TYR A 61 -18.25 -10.13 9.69
N LEU A 62 -18.68 -10.96 8.74
CA LEU A 62 -19.67 -12.01 9.00
C LEU A 62 -19.05 -13.33 9.49
N ASP A 63 -17.74 -13.50 9.32
CA ASP A 63 -17.05 -14.76 9.58
C ASP A 63 -16.16 -14.73 10.83
N PHE A 64 -15.76 -13.54 11.29
CA PHE A 64 -14.93 -13.38 12.50
C PHE A 64 -15.82 -13.08 13.73
N PRO A 65 -15.55 -13.69 14.89
CA PRO A 65 -14.45 -14.63 15.20
C PRO A 65 -14.76 -16.11 14.91
N GLY A 66 -15.83 -16.41 14.18
CA GLY A 66 -16.33 -17.75 13.92
C GLY A 66 -17.35 -18.20 14.96
N ASP A 67 -17.61 -19.50 15.02
CA ASP A 67 -18.61 -20.14 15.89
C ASP A 67 -18.05 -20.65 17.24
N GLY A 68 -16.78 -20.33 17.52
CA GLY A 68 -16.06 -20.82 18.72
C GLY A 68 -15.34 -22.15 18.50
N VAL A 69 -15.55 -22.85 17.39
CA VAL A 69 -14.88 -24.10 17.00
C VAL A 69 -14.13 -23.89 15.68
N THR A 70 -14.77 -23.23 14.73
CA THR A 70 -14.22 -22.97 13.39
C THR A 70 -14.27 -21.47 13.07
N ALA A 71 -13.33 -21.01 12.25
CA ALA A 71 -13.33 -19.69 11.64
C ALA A 71 -13.05 -19.84 10.14
N ASP A 72 -14.00 -19.40 9.31
CA ASP A 72 -13.90 -19.48 7.87
C ASP A 72 -13.24 -18.22 7.30
N TYR A 73 -12.19 -18.39 6.49
CA TYR A 73 -11.51 -17.32 5.76
C TYR A 73 -12.12 -17.20 4.35
N ARG A 74 -13.39 -16.75 4.27
CA ARG A 74 -14.16 -16.72 3.02
C ARG A 74 -13.73 -15.62 2.06
N GLU A 75 -12.99 -14.63 2.55
CA GLU A 75 -12.43 -13.57 1.72
C GLU A 75 -11.41 -14.09 0.68
N GLY A 76 -10.79 -15.24 0.91
CA GLY A 76 -9.84 -15.87 0.00
C GLY A 76 -8.66 -14.94 -0.33
N VAL A 77 -8.49 -14.58 -1.62
CA VAL A 77 -7.40 -13.68 -2.06
C VAL A 77 -7.70 -12.19 -1.81
N TYR A 78 -8.92 -11.85 -1.41
CA TYR A 78 -9.36 -10.47 -1.21
C TYR A 78 -9.09 -9.99 0.21
N VAL A 79 -7.84 -10.07 0.65
CA VAL A 79 -7.39 -9.62 1.96
C VAL A 79 -6.99 -8.15 1.93
N GLY A 80 -7.35 -7.39 2.96
CA GLY A 80 -6.96 -5.98 3.12
C GLY A 80 -7.41 -5.10 1.95
N TYR A 81 -6.53 -4.23 1.44
CA TYR A 81 -6.84 -3.30 0.35
C TYR A 81 -7.41 -3.97 -0.91
N ARG A 82 -7.06 -5.23 -1.16
CA ARG A 82 -7.54 -5.99 -2.31
C ARG A 82 -9.06 -6.16 -2.31
N TRP A 83 -9.66 -6.28 -1.13
CA TRP A 83 -11.10 -6.34 -0.94
C TRP A 83 -11.76 -5.02 -1.32
N TYR A 84 -11.30 -3.93 -0.74
CA TYR A 84 -11.88 -2.60 -0.98
C TYR A 84 -11.72 -2.18 -2.44
N ASP A 85 -10.53 -2.41 -3.02
CA ASP A 85 -10.25 -2.12 -4.43
C ASP A 85 -11.14 -2.96 -5.36
N ALA A 86 -11.30 -4.27 -5.10
CA ALA A 86 -12.13 -5.16 -5.91
C ALA A 86 -13.61 -4.77 -5.88
N ARG A 87 -14.10 -4.32 -4.74
CA ARG A 87 -15.48 -3.87 -4.56
C ARG A 87 -15.69 -2.39 -4.88
N LYS A 88 -14.61 -1.67 -5.18
CA LYS A 88 -14.65 -0.20 -5.39
C LYS A 88 -15.32 0.52 -4.22
N MET A 89 -15.04 0.07 -3.01
CA MET A 89 -15.64 0.62 -1.80
C MET A 89 -14.89 1.87 -1.37
N PRO A 90 -15.60 2.92 -0.93
CA PRO A 90 -14.96 4.05 -0.29
C PRO A 90 -14.33 3.61 1.04
N VAL A 91 -13.18 4.19 1.36
CA VAL A 91 -12.45 3.93 2.60
C VAL A 91 -12.08 5.23 3.28
N ARG A 92 -11.83 5.22 4.58
CA ARG A 92 -11.37 6.42 5.29
C ARG A 92 -9.95 6.76 4.84
N TRP A 93 -9.05 5.79 4.88
CA TRP A 93 -7.68 5.91 4.37
C TRP A 93 -7.24 4.60 3.74
N PRO A 94 -6.69 4.62 2.53
CA PRO A 94 -6.25 3.43 1.85
C PRO A 94 -4.95 2.88 2.43
N PHE A 95 -4.66 1.62 2.18
CA PHE A 95 -3.35 1.01 2.45
C PHE A 95 -2.22 1.85 1.85
N GLY A 96 -1.16 2.05 2.61
CA GLY A 96 -0.02 2.86 2.21
C GLY A 96 -0.21 4.36 2.40
N HIS A 97 -1.41 4.84 2.77
CA HIS A 97 -1.66 6.26 3.02
C HIS A 97 -0.82 6.79 4.17
N GLY A 98 -0.40 8.03 4.04
CA GLY A 98 0.26 8.80 5.10
C GLY A 98 0.71 10.15 4.55
N LEU A 99 0.53 11.18 5.36
CA LEU A 99 0.96 12.55 5.06
C LEU A 99 2.33 12.80 5.72
N SER A 100 2.98 13.84 5.27
CA SER A 100 4.26 14.35 5.78
C SER A 100 4.12 15.85 5.99
N TYR A 101 5.01 16.46 6.76
CA TYR A 101 5.11 17.92 6.90
C TYR A 101 5.83 18.57 5.70
N THR A 102 6.34 17.75 4.79
CA THR A 102 6.86 18.18 3.49
C THR A 102 6.04 17.60 2.35
N GLY A 103 6.33 17.98 1.11
CA GLY A 103 5.64 17.49 -0.09
C GLY A 103 6.56 16.67 -0.97
N TYR A 104 5.99 15.71 -1.70
CA TYR A 104 6.74 14.91 -2.66
C TYR A 104 6.10 14.98 -4.04
N VAL A 105 6.94 15.07 -5.07
CA VAL A 105 6.53 15.06 -6.47
C VAL A 105 7.18 13.90 -7.19
N TYR A 106 6.35 13.07 -7.83
CA TYR A 106 6.78 11.93 -8.64
C TYR A 106 6.84 12.34 -10.11
N ARG A 107 7.95 12.01 -10.80
CA ARG A 107 8.17 12.37 -12.21
C ARG A 107 8.85 11.25 -12.98
N GLY A 108 8.61 11.20 -14.28
CA GLY A 108 9.39 10.38 -15.21
C GLY A 108 9.26 8.88 -14.96
N ALA A 109 8.08 8.39 -14.52
CA ALA A 109 7.87 6.95 -14.42
C ALA A 109 8.05 6.28 -15.79
N ALA A 110 8.95 5.29 -15.85
CA ALA A 110 9.30 4.60 -17.09
C ALA A 110 9.71 3.15 -16.82
N LEU A 111 9.53 2.30 -17.82
CA LEU A 111 10.08 0.95 -17.88
C LEU A 111 11.23 0.92 -18.90
N ASP A 112 12.25 0.11 -18.68
CA ASP A 112 13.36 -0.09 -19.62
C ASP A 112 13.01 -1.05 -20.77
N ALA A 113 11.94 -1.85 -20.59
CA ALA A 113 11.37 -2.72 -21.62
C ALA A 113 9.85 -2.85 -21.44
N ASP A 114 9.14 -3.11 -22.52
CA ASP A 114 7.69 -3.34 -22.52
C ASP A 114 7.30 -4.83 -22.38
N THR A 115 8.30 -5.72 -22.39
CA THR A 115 8.10 -7.16 -22.36
C THR A 115 8.98 -7.82 -21.31
N LEU A 116 8.35 -8.54 -20.37
CA LEU A 116 9.00 -9.39 -19.40
C LEU A 116 8.97 -10.85 -19.88
N THR A 117 10.14 -11.36 -20.26
CA THR A 117 10.28 -12.75 -20.73
C THR A 117 10.50 -13.74 -19.56
N PRO A 118 10.23 -15.04 -19.75
CA PRO A 118 10.59 -16.05 -18.77
C PRO A 118 12.10 -15.99 -18.44
N GLY A 119 12.44 -15.84 -17.15
CA GLY A 119 13.81 -15.70 -16.68
C GLY A 119 14.45 -14.31 -16.90
N GLY A 120 13.73 -13.38 -17.57
CA GLY A 120 14.18 -12.00 -17.75
C GLY A 120 13.79 -11.08 -16.61
N THR A 121 14.16 -9.81 -16.76
CA THR A 121 13.81 -8.73 -15.83
C THR A 121 13.34 -7.49 -16.59
N VAL A 122 12.51 -6.69 -15.96
CA VAL A 122 12.15 -5.34 -16.41
C VAL A 122 12.41 -4.38 -15.26
N THR A 123 13.01 -3.25 -15.55
CA THR A 123 13.33 -2.22 -14.57
C THR A 123 12.33 -1.08 -14.65
N ALA A 124 11.65 -0.81 -13.54
CA ALA A 124 10.79 0.36 -13.40
C ALA A 124 11.55 1.46 -12.65
N ARG A 125 11.50 2.70 -13.16
CA ARG A 125 12.18 3.86 -12.59
C ARG A 125 11.19 4.98 -12.34
N VAL A 126 11.43 5.75 -11.28
CA VAL A 126 10.70 6.97 -11.00
C VAL A 126 11.62 7.94 -10.26
N THR A 127 11.55 9.22 -10.59
CA THR A 127 12.24 10.26 -9.81
C THR A 127 11.28 10.86 -8.81
N VAL A 128 11.69 10.92 -7.55
CA VAL A 128 10.94 11.54 -6.45
C VAL A 128 11.72 12.74 -5.95
N LYS A 129 11.03 13.86 -5.84
CA LYS A 129 11.56 15.13 -5.32
C LYS A 129 10.86 15.52 -4.04
N ASN A 130 11.61 15.91 -3.04
CA ASN A 130 11.08 16.67 -1.90
C ASN A 130 10.84 18.13 -2.36
N SER A 131 9.57 18.50 -2.51
CA SER A 131 9.15 19.83 -2.97
C SER A 131 8.89 20.83 -1.85
N GLY A 132 8.95 20.39 -0.60
CA GLY A 132 8.72 21.24 0.57
C GLY A 132 10.01 21.78 1.20
N ALA A 133 9.87 22.37 2.38
CA ALA A 133 10.95 23.06 3.09
C ALA A 133 11.56 22.23 4.24
N MET A 134 11.04 21.05 4.52
CA MET A 134 11.49 20.18 5.61
C MET A 134 12.09 18.89 5.04
N ARG A 135 13.14 18.36 5.69
CA ARG A 135 13.63 17.01 5.43
C ARG A 135 12.54 16.01 5.79
N GLY A 136 12.36 14.99 4.95
CA GLY A 136 11.37 13.95 5.21
C GLY A 136 11.67 12.67 4.47
N ALA A 137 10.95 11.60 4.82
CA ALA A 137 11.11 10.30 4.17
C ALA A 137 9.81 9.85 3.49
N GLU A 138 9.92 9.51 2.21
CA GLU A 138 8.82 8.99 1.39
C GLU A 138 8.93 7.48 1.22
N VAL A 139 7.77 6.79 1.18
CA VAL A 139 7.68 5.36 0.86
C VAL A 139 7.10 5.19 -0.53
N VAL A 140 7.98 5.00 -1.50
CA VAL A 140 7.61 4.74 -2.89
C VAL A 140 7.14 3.30 -3.02
N GLN A 141 5.91 3.11 -3.51
CA GLN A 141 5.26 1.81 -3.61
C GLN A 141 5.00 1.47 -5.07
N LEU A 142 5.32 0.22 -5.47
CA LEU A 142 5.07 -0.29 -6.81
C LEU A 142 4.05 -1.42 -6.74
N TYR A 143 2.96 -1.25 -7.47
CA TYR A 143 1.87 -2.20 -7.60
C TYR A 143 1.85 -2.78 -9.01
N VAL A 144 1.45 -4.05 -9.11
CA VAL A 144 1.21 -4.74 -10.37
C VAL A 144 -0.26 -5.10 -10.46
N ALA A 145 -0.92 -4.64 -11.51
CA ALA A 145 -2.29 -4.99 -11.85
C ALA A 145 -2.32 -5.95 -13.03
N ASP A 146 -3.05 -7.06 -12.88
CA ASP A 146 -3.27 -8.04 -13.96
C ASP A 146 -4.37 -7.54 -14.90
N ALA A 147 -3.98 -7.10 -16.09
CA ALA A 147 -4.86 -6.65 -17.16
C ALA A 147 -4.98 -7.68 -18.31
N THR A 148 -4.62 -8.95 -18.05
CA THR A 148 -4.62 -10.00 -19.09
C THR A 148 -6.02 -10.36 -19.59
N GLY A 149 -7.08 -10.13 -18.79
CA GLY A 149 -8.45 -10.57 -19.09
C GLY A 149 -8.68 -12.08 -18.89
N ALA A 150 -7.62 -12.87 -18.67
CA ALA A 150 -7.75 -14.32 -18.51
C ALA A 150 -8.51 -14.68 -17.23
N PRO A 151 -9.31 -15.76 -17.20
CA PRO A 151 -9.94 -16.26 -15.97
C PRO A 151 -8.89 -16.56 -14.89
N VAL A 152 -9.19 -16.20 -13.65
CA VAL A 152 -8.31 -16.44 -12.49
C VAL A 152 -9.06 -17.27 -11.47
N PRO A 153 -8.69 -18.54 -11.27
CA PRO A 153 -9.25 -19.35 -10.18
C PRO A 153 -9.04 -18.65 -8.83
N GLY A 154 -10.06 -18.65 -7.99
CA GLY A 154 -10.02 -17.96 -6.69
C GLY A 154 -10.22 -16.46 -6.75
N GLY A 155 -10.35 -15.88 -7.95
CA GLY A 155 -10.61 -14.45 -8.15
C GLY A 155 -9.38 -13.64 -8.57
N ARG A 156 -9.64 -12.48 -9.15
CA ARG A 156 -8.61 -11.52 -9.61
C ARG A 156 -8.56 -10.32 -8.67
N VAL A 157 -7.42 -10.13 -8.02
CA VAL A 157 -7.18 -8.89 -7.28
C VAL A 157 -6.88 -7.75 -8.26
N PRO A 158 -7.42 -6.54 -8.04
CA PRO A 158 -7.21 -5.41 -8.93
C PRO A 158 -5.74 -5.03 -9.08
N GLN A 159 -4.98 -5.15 -8.00
CA GLN A 159 -3.54 -4.90 -7.96
C GLN A 159 -2.89 -5.56 -6.74
N ALA A 160 -1.58 -5.74 -6.79
CA ALA A 160 -0.80 -6.24 -5.67
C ALA A 160 0.49 -5.42 -5.49
N LEU A 161 0.78 -4.99 -4.27
CA LEU A 161 2.07 -4.40 -3.93
C LEU A 161 3.17 -5.44 -4.16
N ARG A 162 4.15 -5.10 -4.98
CA ARG A 162 5.26 -6.01 -5.32
C ARG A 162 6.61 -5.50 -4.84
N ARG A 163 6.80 -4.18 -4.83
CA ARG A 163 8.04 -3.55 -4.37
C ARG A 163 7.71 -2.28 -3.61
N PHE A 164 8.60 -1.90 -2.72
CA PHE A 164 8.59 -0.58 -2.10
C PHE A 164 10.02 -0.16 -1.74
N ALA A 165 10.22 1.14 -1.61
CA ALA A 165 11.48 1.72 -1.14
C ALA A 165 11.17 2.93 -0.25
N LYS A 166 11.81 3.00 0.91
CA LYS A 166 11.79 4.19 1.76
C LYS A 166 13.03 5.02 1.46
N ILE A 167 12.83 6.27 1.07
CA ILE A 167 13.88 7.22 0.73
C ILE A 167 13.79 8.45 1.61
N ASP A 168 14.93 8.92 2.09
CA ASP A 168 15.06 10.14 2.88
C ASP A 168 15.60 11.25 1.97
N LEU A 169 14.93 12.41 1.96
CA LEU A 169 15.22 13.53 1.05
C LEU A 169 15.30 14.84 1.81
N GLN A 170 16.38 15.58 1.57
CA GLN A 170 16.50 16.97 2.00
C GLN A 170 15.54 17.88 1.19
N PRO A 171 15.20 19.08 1.66
CA PRO A 171 14.46 20.05 0.87
C PRO A 171 15.07 20.26 -0.51
N GLY A 172 14.27 20.12 -1.56
CA GLY A 172 14.68 20.25 -2.95
C GLY A 172 15.45 19.06 -3.55
N GLU A 173 15.86 18.09 -2.73
CA GLU A 173 16.57 16.89 -3.20
C GLU A 173 15.66 16.04 -4.10
N GLU A 174 16.28 15.49 -5.15
CA GLU A 174 15.66 14.53 -6.06
C GLU A 174 16.42 13.22 -6.00
N ARG A 175 15.68 12.09 -6.08
CA ARG A 175 16.28 10.76 -6.12
C ARG A 175 15.54 9.87 -7.10
N GLU A 176 16.29 9.17 -7.94
CA GLU A 176 15.75 8.10 -8.76
C GLU A 176 15.57 6.84 -7.89
N VAL A 177 14.37 6.27 -7.92
CA VAL A 177 14.03 4.98 -7.33
C VAL A 177 13.88 3.97 -8.43
N VAL A 178 14.57 2.84 -8.28
CA VAL A 178 14.64 1.78 -9.28
C VAL A 178 14.13 0.47 -8.68
N PHE A 179 13.19 -0.15 -9.36
CA PHE A 179 12.63 -1.45 -9.00
C PHE A 179 12.89 -2.45 -10.12
N THR A 180 13.49 -3.59 -9.80
CA THR A 180 13.63 -4.70 -10.74
C THR A 180 12.46 -5.65 -10.57
N LEU A 181 11.72 -5.87 -11.65
CA LEU A 181 10.61 -6.80 -11.76
C LEU A 181 11.07 -8.09 -12.44
N THR A 182 10.59 -9.20 -11.90
CA THR A 182 10.87 -10.56 -12.38
C THR A 182 9.55 -11.27 -12.69
N PRO A 183 9.53 -12.42 -13.36
CA PRO A 183 8.32 -13.21 -13.53
C PRO A 183 7.57 -13.53 -12.22
N GLN A 184 8.28 -13.60 -11.09
CA GLN A 184 7.65 -13.79 -9.77
C GLN A 184 6.72 -12.62 -9.40
N ASP A 185 7.00 -11.40 -9.85
CA ASP A 185 6.20 -10.22 -9.53
C ASP A 185 4.84 -10.19 -10.23
N ILE A 186 4.71 -10.91 -11.33
CA ILE A 186 3.45 -11.10 -12.06
C ILE A 186 2.81 -12.47 -11.79
N SER A 187 3.45 -13.31 -10.95
CA SER A 187 2.97 -14.65 -10.65
C SER A 187 1.86 -14.67 -9.62
N ARG A 188 1.00 -15.67 -9.73
CA ARG A 188 0.00 -16.09 -8.75
C ARG A 188 0.18 -17.56 -8.44
N TYR A 189 -0.18 -17.97 -7.23
CA TYR A 189 -0.18 -19.37 -6.87
C TYR A 189 -1.34 -20.10 -7.55
N SER A 190 -1.06 -21.23 -8.20
CA SER A 190 -2.07 -22.15 -8.73
C SER A 190 -2.20 -23.36 -7.79
N PRO A 191 -3.35 -23.53 -7.12
CA PRO A 191 -3.57 -24.72 -6.29
C PRO A 191 -3.55 -26.03 -7.09
N GLU A 192 -3.98 -26.00 -8.35
CA GLU A 192 -4.02 -27.16 -9.23
C GLU A 192 -2.62 -27.67 -9.61
N LEU A 193 -1.71 -26.72 -9.86
CA LEU A 193 -0.32 -27.00 -10.25
C LEU A 193 0.63 -27.05 -9.05
N HIS A 194 0.15 -26.69 -7.86
CA HIS A 194 0.96 -26.49 -6.66
C HIS A 194 2.20 -25.61 -6.90
N ALA A 195 2.06 -24.57 -7.75
CA ALA A 195 3.17 -23.74 -8.20
C ALA A 195 2.76 -22.27 -8.41
N TRP A 196 3.77 -21.39 -8.38
CA TRP A 196 3.62 -20.00 -8.79
C TRP A 196 3.68 -19.91 -10.32
N CYS A 197 2.64 -19.35 -10.93
CA CYS A 197 2.49 -19.27 -12.37
C CYS A 197 2.30 -17.82 -12.81
N ALA A 198 3.10 -17.39 -13.78
CA ALA A 198 2.90 -16.16 -14.51
C ALA A 198 2.05 -16.44 -15.75
N ALA A 199 0.90 -15.80 -15.88
CA ALA A 199 0.09 -15.91 -17.09
C ALA A 199 0.64 -14.95 -18.16
N PRO A 200 0.72 -15.38 -19.43
CA PRO A 200 1.04 -14.46 -20.52
C PRO A 200 -0.08 -13.44 -20.69
N GLY A 201 0.28 -12.18 -20.99
CA GLY A 201 -0.68 -11.12 -21.21
C GLY A 201 -0.19 -9.74 -20.77
N ARG A 202 -1.11 -8.79 -20.65
CA ARG A 202 -0.82 -7.41 -20.29
C ARG A 202 -0.91 -7.22 -18.79
N TYR A 203 0.11 -6.55 -18.25
CA TYR A 203 0.17 -6.10 -16.86
C TYR A 203 0.36 -4.60 -16.81
N GLU A 204 -0.23 -3.96 -15.84
CA GLU A 204 -0.08 -2.53 -15.60
C GLU A 204 0.77 -2.32 -14.36
N ILE A 205 1.81 -1.50 -14.49
CA ILE A 205 2.70 -1.12 -13.38
C ILE A 205 2.26 0.25 -12.90
N ARG A 206 2.00 0.35 -11.59
CA ARG A 206 1.59 1.58 -10.92
C ARG A 206 2.59 1.92 -9.84
N ILE A 207 3.05 3.17 -9.82
CA ILE A 207 3.96 3.66 -8.80
C ILE A 207 3.30 4.84 -8.10
N GLY A 208 3.31 4.84 -6.77
CA GLY A 208 2.70 5.90 -5.97
C GLY A 208 3.04 5.74 -4.49
N HIS A 209 2.31 6.46 -3.65
CA HIS A 209 2.50 6.46 -2.19
C HIS A 209 1.42 5.66 -1.43
N SER A 210 0.41 5.14 -2.13
CA SER A 210 -0.68 4.34 -1.55
C SER A 210 -1.29 3.39 -2.57
N SER A 211 -2.19 2.51 -2.13
CA SER A 211 -2.95 1.61 -3.02
C SER A 211 -3.98 2.36 -3.89
N HIS A 212 -4.37 3.56 -3.53
CA HIS A 212 -5.22 4.40 -4.37
C HIS A 212 -4.34 5.28 -5.26
N PRO A 213 -4.67 5.41 -6.57
CA PRO A 213 -3.97 6.33 -7.43
C PRO A 213 -4.15 7.77 -6.93
N CYS A 214 -3.11 8.56 -7.08
CA CYS A 214 -3.14 10.01 -6.84
C CYS A 214 -3.91 10.71 -7.96
#